data_d9b7ca03d97cd5dc6c4a6031bbf4f6dd
#
_entry.id   d9b7ca03d97cd5dc6c4a6031bbf4f6dd
#
_cell.length_a   1.000
_cell.length_b   1.000
_cell.length_c   1.000
_cell.angle_alpha   90.00
_cell.angle_beta   90.00
_cell.angle_gamma   90.00
#
_symmetry.space_group_name_H-M   'P 1'
#
loop_
_entity.id
_entity.type
_entity.pdbx_description
1 polymer ?
#
loop_
_entity_poly.entity_id
_entity_poly.type
_entity_poly.pdbx_seq_one_letter_code
_entity_poly.pdbx_strand_id
1 'polypeptide(L)'
;MSFFPGNDPLPGDAFACDAIETLIIPRSHDVGGFEVRRALPSSRRRLVGPFIFFDRMGPAILRAGQSFDVRPHPHIGLSTVTYLFDGKVRHRDSLGTEMVIEPGDVNLMTAGRGIVHSERMPEELRGTEMGISGLQTWLALPETHEEQAPQFENTAAASLPLIDEGGVSGRVVIGEFDGLKAPVRTATDTLYADIALAAGARVRIPARAEERAIYLLSGEVDIAGDVFARDQLLVFRPGDEIVVSSERGAHFMLFGGAALGSRRYIWWNFVSSSKERIEQAKEEWRTGRFDIVPGDEEEFIPLPEN
;
A
#
# COMPACT_ATOMS: atom_id res chain seq x y z
N MET A 1 23.66 -16.28 2.19
CA MET A 1 23.23 -17.19 1.11
C MET A 1 21.81 -16.82 0.74
N SER A 2 21.60 -16.36 -0.48
CA SER A 2 20.27 -16.07 -0.98
C SER A 2 19.55 -17.39 -1.17
N PHE A 3 18.51 -17.63 -0.38
CA PHE A 3 17.59 -18.70 -0.64
C PHE A 3 16.85 -18.36 -1.93
N PHE A 4 17.05 -19.12 -2.99
CA PHE A 4 16.11 -19.17 -4.10
C PHE A 4 15.03 -20.15 -3.71
N PRO A 5 13.83 -19.73 -3.36
CA PRO A 5 12.72 -20.65 -3.32
C PRO A 5 12.59 -21.24 -4.72
N GLY A 6 12.33 -22.52 -4.80
CA GLY A 6 11.77 -23.12 -6.00
C GLY A 6 10.57 -22.31 -6.50
N ASN A 7 9.98 -22.67 -7.59
CA ASN A 7 8.76 -22.01 -8.07
C ASN A 7 7.78 -21.89 -6.91
N ASP A 8 7.17 -20.68 -6.74
CA ASP A 8 6.10 -20.52 -5.78
C ASP A 8 5.04 -21.62 -6.02
N PRO A 9 4.46 -22.21 -4.98
CA PRO A 9 3.45 -23.24 -5.15
C PRO A 9 2.27 -22.69 -5.97
N LEU A 10 1.79 -23.49 -6.91
CA LEU A 10 0.61 -23.16 -7.71
C LEU A 10 -0.62 -23.84 -7.11
N PRO A 11 -1.81 -23.26 -7.30
CA PRO A 11 -3.05 -23.91 -6.95
C PRO A 11 -3.11 -25.33 -7.55
N GLY A 12 -3.39 -26.33 -6.70
CA GLY A 12 -3.39 -27.73 -7.09
C GLY A 12 -2.06 -28.45 -6.94
N ASP A 13 -0.97 -27.77 -6.56
CA ASP A 13 0.26 -28.42 -6.12
C ASP A 13 0.00 -29.19 -4.81
N ALA A 14 0.68 -30.34 -4.63
CA ALA A 14 0.49 -31.21 -3.46
C ALA A 14 0.77 -30.51 -2.12
N PHE A 15 1.46 -29.36 -2.14
CA PHE A 15 1.81 -28.53 -0.99
C PHE A 15 1.17 -27.13 -1.04
N ALA A 16 0.25 -26.88 -1.98
CA ALA A 16 -0.44 -25.60 -2.09
C ALA A 16 -1.70 -25.59 -1.21
N CYS A 17 -1.82 -24.57 -0.37
CA CYS A 17 -3.05 -24.33 0.34
C CYS A 17 -4.18 -23.98 -0.65
N ASP A 18 -5.27 -24.74 -0.64
CA ASP A 18 -6.40 -24.51 -1.55
C ASP A 18 -7.04 -23.10 -1.38
N ALA A 19 -6.89 -22.48 -0.23
CA ALA A 19 -7.36 -21.12 0.03
C ALA A 19 -6.52 -20.04 -0.67
N ILE A 20 -5.27 -20.34 -1.03
CA ILE A 20 -4.33 -19.39 -1.64
C ILE A 20 -4.28 -19.58 -3.15
N GLU A 21 -4.60 -18.51 -3.88
CA GLU A 21 -4.44 -18.46 -5.34
C GLU A 21 -2.98 -18.21 -5.74
N THR A 22 -2.34 -17.25 -5.06
CA THR A 22 -0.98 -16.82 -5.38
C THR A 22 -0.22 -16.41 -4.13
N LEU A 23 0.99 -16.93 -3.99
CA LEU A 23 1.97 -16.47 -3.01
C LEU A 23 3.02 -15.62 -3.72
N ILE A 24 3.29 -14.41 -3.19
CA ILE A 24 4.28 -13.47 -3.73
C ILE A 24 5.30 -13.17 -2.65
N ILE A 25 6.57 -13.35 -2.99
CA ILE A 25 7.70 -12.88 -2.19
C ILE A 25 8.09 -11.49 -2.69
N PRO A 26 8.02 -10.44 -1.84
CA PRO A 26 8.38 -9.09 -2.22
C PRO A 26 9.83 -8.97 -2.66
N ARG A 27 10.09 -8.02 -3.55
CA ARG A 27 11.45 -7.70 -4.02
C ARG A 27 11.92 -6.41 -3.36
N SER A 28 13.21 -6.36 -3.02
CA SER A 28 13.85 -5.12 -2.59
C SER A 28 13.97 -4.12 -3.73
N HIS A 29 13.62 -2.88 -3.45
CA HIS A 29 13.80 -1.73 -4.33
C HIS A 29 14.39 -0.57 -3.54
N ASP A 30 15.32 0.15 -4.14
CA ASP A 30 15.82 1.41 -3.61
C ASP A 30 14.89 2.56 -4.04
N VAL A 31 14.48 3.38 -3.08
CA VAL A 31 13.66 4.59 -3.30
C VAL A 31 14.42 5.77 -2.71
N GLY A 32 15.40 6.29 -3.49
CA GLY A 32 16.17 7.46 -3.08
C GLY A 32 17.12 7.21 -1.90
N GLY A 33 17.75 6.03 -1.83
CA GLY A 33 18.69 5.64 -0.77
C GLY A 33 18.02 4.94 0.43
N PHE A 34 16.73 4.63 0.32
CA PHE A 34 15.96 3.88 1.29
C PHE A 34 15.39 2.60 0.64
N GLU A 35 15.63 1.44 1.26
CA GLU A 35 15.14 0.17 0.74
C GLU A 35 13.70 -0.09 1.15
N VAL A 36 12.86 -0.42 0.18
CA VAL A 36 11.49 -0.88 0.37
C VAL A 36 11.31 -2.30 -0.16
N ARG A 37 10.28 -2.99 0.33
CA ARG A 37 9.90 -4.32 -0.15
C ARG A 37 8.62 -4.22 -0.95
N ARG A 38 8.75 -4.36 -2.29
CA ARG A 38 7.63 -4.27 -3.24
C ARG A 38 6.97 -5.62 -3.46
N ALA A 39 5.69 -5.72 -3.07
CA ALA A 39 4.85 -6.89 -3.29
C ALA A 39 4.02 -6.78 -4.57
N LEU A 40 3.49 -5.60 -4.87
CA LEU A 40 2.75 -5.29 -6.11
C LEU A 40 3.36 -4.09 -6.84
N PRO A 41 3.35 -4.09 -8.20
CA PRO A 41 2.91 -5.16 -9.08
C PRO A 41 3.91 -6.32 -9.14
N SER A 42 3.39 -7.54 -9.27
CA SER A 42 4.19 -8.75 -9.50
C SER A 42 3.87 -9.32 -10.88
N SER A 43 4.81 -10.10 -11.45
CA SER A 43 4.57 -10.85 -12.69
C SER A 43 3.45 -11.88 -12.55
N ARG A 44 3.19 -12.36 -11.34
CA ARG A 44 2.15 -13.33 -11.02
C ARG A 44 0.79 -12.69 -10.78
N ARG A 45 0.77 -11.52 -10.14
CA ARG A 45 -0.46 -10.77 -9.83
C ARG A 45 -0.16 -9.28 -9.91
N ARG A 46 -0.93 -8.55 -10.70
CA ARG A 46 -0.73 -7.11 -10.90
C ARG A 46 -1.54 -6.26 -9.93
N LEU A 47 -2.74 -6.73 -9.59
CA LEU A 47 -3.68 -6.05 -8.69
C LEU A 47 -4.31 -7.06 -7.72
N VAL A 48 -4.78 -6.53 -6.58
CA VAL A 48 -5.71 -7.19 -5.68
C VAL A 48 -6.82 -6.18 -5.37
N GLY A 49 -8.03 -6.40 -5.89
CA GLY A 49 -9.05 -5.35 -5.95
C GLY A 49 -8.48 -4.11 -6.65
N PRO A 50 -8.62 -2.90 -6.07
CA PRO A 50 -8.04 -1.68 -6.62
C PRO A 50 -6.54 -1.54 -6.35
N PHE A 51 -5.94 -2.34 -5.45
CA PHE A 51 -4.52 -2.21 -5.09
C PHE A 51 -3.61 -2.63 -6.24
N ILE A 52 -2.95 -1.66 -6.87
CA ILE A 52 -2.04 -1.86 -8.02
C ILE A 52 -0.56 -1.72 -7.62
N PHE A 53 -0.30 -1.22 -6.43
CA PHE A 53 1.03 -1.05 -5.88
C PHE A 53 1.03 -1.28 -4.38
N PHE A 54 2.07 -1.95 -3.87
CA PHE A 54 2.21 -2.24 -2.46
C PHE A 54 3.69 -2.30 -2.07
N ASP A 55 4.17 -1.27 -1.38
CA ASP A 55 5.51 -1.20 -0.81
C ASP A 55 5.45 -1.19 0.71
N ARG A 56 6.29 -2.03 1.32
CA ARG A 56 6.59 -1.98 2.74
C ARG A 56 7.88 -1.21 2.98
N MET A 57 7.79 -0.15 3.76
CA MET A 57 8.90 0.62 4.29
C MET A 57 9.34 0.04 5.63
N GLY A 58 10.61 -0.21 5.82
CA GLY A 58 11.17 -0.65 7.09
C GLY A 58 10.64 -2.01 7.62
N PRO A 59 10.69 -2.27 8.95
CA PRO A 59 11.21 -1.36 9.98
C PRO A 59 12.69 -1.07 9.80
N ALA A 60 13.06 0.19 9.91
CA ALA A 60 14.44 0.66 9.81
C ALA A 60 14.69 1.82 10.79
N ILE A 61 15.94 2.05 11.12
CA ILE A 61 16.38 3.19 11.93
C ILE A 61 17.21 4.12 11.05
N LEU A 62 16.71 5.31 10.81
CA LEU A 62 17.45 6.40 10.20
C LEU A 62 18.32 7.06 11.29
N ARG A 63 19.63 6.99 11.12
CA ARG A 63 20.57 7.61 12.07
C ARG A 63 20.68 9.11 11.82
N ALA A 64 21.21 9.83 12.81
CA ALA A 64 21.50 11.25 12.65
C ALA A 64 22.30 11.51 11.35
N GLY A 65 21.80 12.39 10.49
CA GLY A 65 22.36 12.71 9.18
C GLY A 65 21.86 11.84 8.01
N GLN A 66 21.06 10.80 8.29
CA GLN A 66 20.28 10.11 7.27
C GLN A 66 18.89 10.73 7.18
N SER A 67 18.32 10.74 6.00
CA SER A 67 16.95 11.21 5.78
C SER A 67 16.17 10.26 4.86
N PHE A 68 14.86 10.30 5.00
CA PHE A 68 13.92 9.75 4.03
C PHE A 68 13.35 10.93 3.26
N ASP A 69 13.78 11.10 2.02
CA ASP A 69 13.39 12.25 1.20
C ASP A 69 13.05 11.76 -0.22
N VAL A 70 11.77 11.79 -0.55
CA VAL A 70 11.29 11.57 -1.91
C VAL A 70 10.93 12.93 -2.51
N ARG A 71 11.74 13.36 -3.49
CA ARG A 71 11.58 14.67 -4.16
C ARG A 71 10.26 14.76 -4.92
N PRO A 72 9.80 15.96 -5.26
CA PRO A 72 8.59 16.17 -6.06
C PRO A 72 8.52 15.26 -7.28
N HIS A 73 7.42 14.54 -7.40
CA HIS A 73 7.13 13.62 -8.47
C HIS A 73 5.61 13.54 -8.76
N PRO A 74 5.21 13.28 -10.01
CA PRO A 74 3.82 13.33 -10.42
C PRO A 74 3.13 11.98 -10.32
N HIS A 75 1.81 12.01 -10.17
CA HIS A 75 0.91 10.86 -10.30
C HIS A 75 -0.30 11.20 -11.15
N ILE A 76 -0.86 10.21 -11.87
CA ILE A 76 -2.17 10.24 -12.53
C ILE A 76 -2.90 8.91 -12.32
N GLY A 77 -4.24 8.94 -12.35
CA GLY A 77 -5.11 7.76 -12.45
C GLY A 77 -5.10 6.83 -11.26
N LEU A 78 -4.59 7.28 -10.12
CA LEU A 78 -4.49 6.51 -8.88
C LEU A 78 -4.77 7.36 -7.64
N SER A 79 -4.93 6.70 -6.50
CA SER A 79 -4.78 7.32 -5.19
C SER A 79 -3.62 6.65 -4.44
N THR A 80 -2.76 7.43 -3.79
CA THR A 80 -1.77 6.89 -2.83
C THR A 80 -2.40 6.78 -1.46
N VAL A 81 -2.07 5.70 -0.74
CA VAL A 81 -2.43 5.51 0.67
C VAL A 81 -1.14 5.33 1.45
N THR A 82 -0.81 6.29 2.30
CA THR A 82 0.30 6.19 3.24
C THR A 82 -0.24 5.83 4.62
N TYR A 83 0.27 4.75 5.21
CA TYR A 83 -0.08 4.27 6.54
C TYR A 83 1.18 3.89 7.30
N LEU A 84 1.54 4.67 8.32
CA LEU A 84 2.75 4.47 9.11
C LEU A 84 2.46 3.67 10.39
N PHE A 85 3.38 2.79 10.76
CA PHE A 85 3.43 2.13 12.07
C PHE A 85 4.39 2.85 13.02
N ASP A 86 5.43 3.50 12.47
CA ASP A 86 6.45 4.21 13.21
C ASP A 86 7.09 5.29 12.33
N GLY A 87 7.60 6.34 12.96
CA GLY A 87 8.21 7.48 12.27
C GLY A 87 7.21 8.50 11.78
N LYS A 88 7.69 9.49 11.04
CA LYS A 88 6.90 10.59 10.50
C LYS A 88 7.36 10.94 9.09
N VAL A 89 6.42 11.34 8.24
CA VAL A 89 6.69 11.80 6.88
C VAL A 89 5.98 13.14 6.67
N ARG A 90 6.72 14.16 6.21
CA ARG A 90 6.12 15.41 5.76
C ARG A 90 5.71 15.27 4.31
N HIS A 91 4.42 15.30 4.07
CA HIS A 91 3.79 15.38 2.77
C HIS A 91 3.59 16.83 2.35
N ARG A 92 3.94 17.17 1.11
CA ARG A 92 3.54 18.38 0.42
C ARG A 92 3.04 18.05 -0.97
N ASP A 93 2.03 18.77 -1.46
CA ASP A 93 1.51 18.53 -2.80
C ASP A 93 1.20 19.84 -3.57
N SER A 94 0.92 19.70 -4.85
CA SER A 94 0.60 20.81 -5.75
C SER A 94 -0.78 21.43 -5.53
N LEU A 95 -1.57 20.94 -4.57
CA LEU A 95 -2.78 21.62 -4.08
C LEU A 95 -2.45 22.64 -2.98
N GLY A 96 -1.19 22.68 -2.54
CA GLY A 96 -0.75 23.48 -1.41
C GLY A 96 -0.97 22.81 -0.05
N THR A 97 -1.27 21.50 -0.04
CA THR A 97 -1.32 20.74 1.22
C THR A 97 0.08 20.61 1.79
N GLU A 98 0.22 20.86 3.09
CA GLU A 98 1.38 20.51 3.88
C GLU A 98 0.90 19.79 5.15
N MET A 99 1.35 18.53 5.34
CA MET A 99 0.91 17.68 6.43
C MET A 99 2.07 16.81 6.93
N VAL A 100 2.23 16.70 8.25
CA VAL A 100 3.07 15.66 8.86
C VAL A 100 2.19 14.44 9.12
N ILE A 101 2.53 13.35 8.46
CA ILE A 101 1.86 12.06 8.59
C ILE A 101 2.34 11.40 9.88
N GLU A 102 1.42 11.07 10.77
CA GLU A 102 1.66 10.41 12.06
C GLU A 102 1.35 8.91 11.99
N PRO A 103 1.97 8.08 12.85
CA PRO A 103 1.64 6.65 12.92
C PRO A 103 0.16 6.38 13.20
N GLY A 104 -0.41 5.48 12.41
CA GLY A 104 -1.81 5.08 12.48
C GLY A 104 -2.79 6.01 11.75
N ASP A 105 -2.36 7.19 11.29
CA ASP A 105 -3.16 8.04 10.40
C ASP A 105 -3.26 7.42 9.00
N VAL A 106 -4.36 7.72 8.32
CA VAL A 106 -4.55 7.37 6.90
C VAL A 106 -4.47 8.62 6.06
N ASN A 107 -3.48 8.68 5.17
CA ASN A 107 -3.35 9.75 4.21
C ASN A 107 -3.69 9.22 2.82
N LEU A 108 -4.74 9.77 2.25
CA LEU A 108 -5.26 9.41 0.94
C LEU A 108 -5.08 10.61 0.00
N MET A 109 -4.10 10.53 -0.89
CA MET A 109 -3.91 11.51 -1.96
C MET A 109 -4.45 10.93 -3.26
N THR A 110 -5.53 11.47 -3.76
CA THR A 110 -6.10 11.06 -5.05
C THR A 110 -5.55 11.96 -6.15
N ALA A 111 -4.80 11.34 -7.06
CA ALA A 111 -4.16 12.07 -8.15
C ALA A 111 -5.15 12.48 -9.24
N GLY A 112 -6.12 11.63 -9.57
CA GLY A 112 -7.06 11.92 -10.66
C GLY A 112 -6.32 12.27 -11.95
N ARG A 113 -6.66 13.42 -12.56
CA ARG A 113 -6.01 13.88 -13.79
C ARG A 113 -4.54 14.27 -13.64
N GLY A 114 -4.07 14.50 -12.40
CA GLY A 114 -2.67 14.80 -12.12
C GLY A 114 -2.46 15.55 -10.83
N ILE A 115 -1.46 15.14 -10.04
CA ILE A 115 -0.96 15.80 -8.84
C ILE A 115 0.55 15.60 -8.76
N VAL A 116 1.26 16.55 -8.19
CA VAL A 116 2.68 16.42 -7.82
C VAL A 116 2.77 16.45 -6.31
N HIS A 117 3.58 15.58 -5.72
CA HIS A 117 3.85 15.62 -4.29
C HIS A 117 5.29 15.27 -3.95
N SER A 118 5.70 15.61 -2.75
CA SER A 118 6.94 15.17 -2.13
C SER A 118 6.67 14.59 -0.74
N GLU A 119 7.55 13.68 -0.33
CA GLU A 119 7.51 13.01 0.96
C GLU A 119 8.89 13.13 1.58
N ARG A 120 9.01 13.93 2.64
CA ARG A 120 10.30 14.25 3.25
C ARG A 120 10.29 13.96 4.74
N MET A 121 11.46 13.73 5.29
CA MET A 121 11.65 13.73 6.74
C MET A 121 11.29 15.12 7.28
N PRO A 122 10.46 15.21 8.35
CA PRO A 122 10.17 16.50 8.99
C PRO A 122 11.45 17.20 9.44
N GLU A 123 11.52 18.52 9.27
CA GLU A 123 12.74 19.30 9.51
C GLU A 123 13.21 19.20 10.97
N GLU A 124 12.26 19.17 11.90
CA GLU A 124 12.51 19.06 13.33
C GLU A 124 13.12 17.72 13.77
N LEU A 125 13.07 16.71 12.90
CA LEU A 125 13.64 15.37 13.13
C LEU A 125 14.99 15.20 12.43
N ARG A 126 15.37 16.13 11.56
CA ARG A 126 16.69 16.09 10.90
C ARG A 126 17.80 16.20 11.93
N GLY A 127 18.82 15.34 11.78
CA GLY A 127 19.92 15.29 12.74
C GLY A 127 19.64 14.45 14.00
N THR A 128 18.44 13.89 14.15
CA THR A 128 18.11 12.92 15.20
C THR A 128 18.00 11.50 14.66
N GLU A 129 17.99 10.51 15.53
CA GLU A 129 17.64 9.13 15.16
C GLU A 129 16.12 8.99 15.11
N MET A 130 15.60 8.39 14.04
CA MET A 130 14.17 8.16 13.84
C MET A 130 13.93 6.73 13.34
N GLY A 131 13.03 6.00 14.01
CA GLY A 131 12.44 4.79 13.45
C GLY A 131 11.58 5.13 12.23
N ILE A 132 11.53 4.25 11.25
CA ILE A 132 10.54 4.34 10.17
C ILE A 132 10.01 2.95 9.81
N SER A 133 8.70 2.83 9.80
CA SER A 133 8.00 1.63 9.38
C SER A 133 6.60 1.99 8.89
N GLY A 134 6.21 1.47 7.73
CA GLY A 134 4.91 1.79 7.15
C GLY A 134 4.66 1.12 5.82
N LEU A 135 3.58 1.53 5.22
CA LEU A 135 3.12 1.04 3.92
C LEU A 135 2.80 2.20 3.00
N GLN A 136 3.27 2.11 1.78
CA GLN A 136 2.85 2.95 0.67
C GLN A 136 2.12 2.08 -0.34
N THR A 137 0.84 2.34 -0.52
CA THR A 137 0.02 1.58 -1.46
C THR A 137 -0.66 2.50 -2.46
N TRP A 138 -0.96 1.99 -3.64
CA TRP A 138 -1.72 2.75 -4.63
C TRP A 138 -2.99 1.99 -5.00
N LEU A 139 -4.09 2.73 -5.01
CA LEU A 139 -5.38 2.31 -5.50
C LEU A 139 -5.56 2.85 -6.92
N ALA A 140 -5.66 1.98 -7.90
CA ALA A 140 -6.00 2.41 -9.26
C ALA A 140 -7.44 2.92 -9.29
N LEU A 141 -7.67 4.07 -9.91
CA LEU A 141 -9.00 4.63 -10.05
C LEU A 141 -9.81 3.88 -11.14
N PRO A 142 -11.13 3.76 -10.97
CA PRO A 142 -11.99 3.31 -12.07
C PRO A 142 -11.96 4.35 -13.20
N GLU A 143 -12.21 3.93 -14.44
CA GLU A 143 -12.14 4.79 -15.63
C GLU A 143 -12.92 6.10 -15.48
N THR A 144 -14.06 6.02 -14.85
CA THR A 144 -14.93 7.19 -14.60
C THR A 144 -14.32 8.23 -13.65
N HIS A 145 -13.23 7.89 -12.95
CA HIS A 145 -12.59 8.73 -11.94
C HIS A 145 -11.12 9.04 -12.26
N GLU A 146 -10.54 8.44 -13.33
CA GLU A 146 -9.14 8.67 -13.69
C GLU A 146 -8.81 10.14 -13.93
N GLU A 147 -9.75 10.91 -14.49
CA GLU A 147 -9.59 12.34 -14.80
C GLU A 147 -10.30 13.28 -13.82
N GLN A 148 -10.72 12.78 -12.64
CA GLN A 148 -11.30 13.66 -11.63
C GLN A 148 -10.27 14.68 -11.11
N ALA A 149 -10.75 15.73 -10.44
CA ALA A 149 -9.86 16.67 -9.77
C ALA A 149 -9.02 15.99 -8.69
N PRO A 150 -7.73 16.33 -8.55
CA PRO A 150 -6.91 15.82 -7.46
C PRO A 150 -7.43 16.30 -6.10
N GLN A 151 -7.20 15.51 -5.06
CA GLN A 151 -7.60 15.83 -3.69
C GLN A 151 -6.71 15.12 -2.67
N PHE A 152 -6.65 15.67 -1.46
CA PHE A 152 -5.93 15.08 -0.33
C PHE A 152 -6.87 15.01 0.88
N GLU A 153 -6.87 13.87 1.57
CA GLU A 153 -7.60 13.66 2.81
C GLU A 153 -6.68 12.98 3.84
N ASN A 154 -6.68 13.53 5.07
CA ASN A 154 -6.09 12.89 6.24
C ASN A 154 -7.21 12.42 7.16
N THR A 155 -7.12 11.18 7.61
CA THR A 155 -7.98 10.63 8.66
C THR A 155 -7.12 10.23 9.84
N ALA A 156 -7.30 10.93 10.96
CA ALA A 156 -6.54 10.67 12.17
C ALA A 156 -6.80 9.26 12.73
N ALA A 157 -5.78 8.61 13.26
CA ALA A 157 -5.84 7.27 13.87
C ALA A 157 -6.98 7.11 14.89
N ALA A 158 -7.28 8.16 15.66
CA ALA A 158 -8.35 8.16 16.65
C ALA A 158 -9.76 8.07 16.05
N SER A 159 -9.92 8.37 14.75
CA SER A 159 -11.19 8.29 14.03
C SER A 159 -11.40 6.92 13.37
N LEU A 160 -10.39 6.07 13.35
CA LEU A 160 -10.48 4.74 12.76
C LEU A 160 -11.09 3.74 13.75
N PRO A 161 -12.02 2.89 13.31
CA PRO A 161 -12.59 1.85 14.15
C PRO A 161 -11.54 0.86 14.64
N LEU A 162 -11.57 0.56 15.94
CA LEU A 162 -10.68 -0.41 16.57
C LEU A 162 -11.27 -1.81 16.47
N ILE A 163 -10.43 -2.77 16.12
CA ILE A 163 -10.68 -4.20 16.27
C ILE A 163 -10.08 -4.58 17.62
N ASP A 164 -10.88 -5.13 18.54
CA ASP A 164 -10.41 -5.60 19.85
C ASP A 164 -11.35 -6.68 20.38
N GLU A 165 -11.23 -7.89 19.86
CA GLU A 165 -12.06 -9.02 20.25
C GLU A 165 -11.31 -10.35 20.07
N GLY A 166 -11.45 -11.27 21.03
CA GLY A 166 -10.98 -12.66 20.88
C GLY A 166 -9.48 -12.84 20.66
N GLY A 167 -8.66 -11.88 21.11
CA GLY A 167 -7.21 -11.88 20.86
C GLY A 167 -6.81 -11.33 19.50
N VAL A 168 -7.77 -10.74 18.77
CA VAL A 168 -7.57 -9.99 17.54
C VAL A 168 -7.60 -8.51 17.89
N SER A 169 -6.58 -7.76 17.47
CA SER A 169 -6.52 -6.30 17.68
C SER A 169 -6.08 -5.60 16.40
N GLY A 170 -6.39 -4.30 16.26
CA GLY A 170 -6.00 -3.52 15.10
C GLY A 170 -6.99 -2.42 14.74
N ARG A 171 -7.04 -2.05 13.46
CA ARG A 171 -7.92 -0.99 12.93
C ARG A 171 -8.45 -1.32 11.55
N VAL A 172 -9.70 -0.90 11.29
CA VAL A 172 -10.19 -0.82 9.92
C VAL A 172 -9.72 0.50 9.33
N VAL A 173 -8.82 0.41 8.34
CA VAL A 173 -8.14 1.55 7.71
C VAL A 173 -9.02 2.15 6.60
N ILE A 174 -9.55 1.31 5.71
CA ILE A 174 -10.48 1.68 4.63
C ILE A 174 -11.56 0.60 4.52
N GLY A 175 -12.79 1.01 4.25
CA GLY A 175 -13.91 0.12 4.00
C GLY A 175 -14.54 -0.45 5.26
N GLU A 176 -14.97 -1.69 5.21
CA GLU A 176 -15.71 -2.35 6.29
C GLU A 176 -15.17 -3.76 6.57
N PHE A 177 -14.90 -4.04 7.82
CA PHE A 177 -14.50 -5.35 8.29
C PHE A 177 -15.20 -5.67 9.62
N ASP A 178 -15.83 -6.85 9.70
CA ASP A 178 -16.52 -7.35 10.89
C ASP A 178 -17.54 -6.36 11.50
N GLY A 179 -18.32 -5.70 10.63
CA GLY A 179 -19.30 -4.70 11.01
C GLY A 179 -18.74 -3.32 11.39
N LEU A 180 -17.42 -3.17 11.44
CA LEU A 180 -16.73 -1.91 11.67
C LEU A 180 -16.46 -1.21 10.33
N LYS A 181 -16.83 0.07 10.22
CA LYS A 181 -16.68 0.85 8.98
C LYS A 181 -15.81 2.08 9.18
N ALA A 182 -14.71 2.15 8.43
CA ALA A 182 -13.83 3.30 8.40
C ALA A 182 -14.49 4.52 7.72
N PRO A 183 -14.18 5.76 8.16
CA PRO A 183 -14.71 6.97 7.53
C PRO A 183 -14.04 7.32 6.20
N VAL A 184 -12.90 6.70 5.88
CA VAL A 184 -12.12 6.94 4.65
C VAL A 184 -12.93 6.54 3.41
N ARG A 185 -13.01 7.43 2.42
CA ARG A 185 -13.79 7.22 1.20
C ARG A 185 -12.87 6.94 0.02
N THR A 186 -13.20 5.92 -0.76
CA THR A 186 -12.50 5.54 -1.98
C THR A 186 -13.45 5.48 -3.17
N ALA A 187 -12.92 5.59 -4.38
CA ALA A 187 -13.71 5.58 -5.62
C ALA A 187 -14.29 4.19 -5.95
N THR A 188 -13.78 3.13 -5.33
CA THR A 188 -14.24 1.74 -5.49
C THR A 188 -14.48 1.12 -4.13
N ASP A 189 -15.22 0.01 -4.09
CA ASP A 189 -15.29 -0.82 -2.88
C ASP A 189 -13.88 -1.34 -2.56
N THR A 190 -13.37 -0.90 -1.41
CA THR A 190 -11.98 -1.13 -0.98
C THR A 190 -12.01 -1.62 0.46
N LEU A 191 -11.25 -2.66 0.75
CA LEU A 191 -10.99 -3.17 2.09
C LEU A 191 -9.52 -2.97 2.42
N TYR A 192 -9.23 -2.35 3.56
CA TYR A 192 -7.88 -2.25 4.11
C TYR A 192 -7.96 -2.27 5.63
N ALA A 193 -7.38 -3.28 6.26
CA ALA A 193 -7.41 -3.45 7.72
C ALA A 193 -6.04 -3.89 8.23
N ASP A 194 -5.63 -3.26 9.31
CA ASP A 194 -4.44 -3.57 10.10
C ASP A 194 -4.86 -4.57 11.20
N ILE A 195 -4.30 -5.78 11.20
CA ILE A 195 -4.74 -6.89 12.07
C ILE A 195 -3.54 -7.53 12.75
N ALA A 196 -3.59 -7.57 14.08
CA ALA A 196 -2.67 -8.31 14.91
C ALA A 196 -3.39 -9.45 15.64
N LEU A 197 -2.81 -10.63 15.62
CA LEU A 197 -3.27 -11.81 16.35
C LEU A 197 -2.38 -12.04 17.56
N ALA A 198 -2.98 -12.19 18.74
CA ALA A 198 -2.29 -12.73 19.90
C ALA A 198 -1.96 -14.22 19.69
N ALA A 199 -1.08 -14.77 20.53
CA ALA A 199 -0.78 -16.20 20.51
C ALA A 199 -2.06 -17.05 20.74
N GLY A 200 -2.31 -18.01 19.83
CA GLY A 200 -3.49 -18.87 19.83
C GLY A 200 -4.76 -18.23 19.25
N ALA A 201 -4.70 -16.96 18.86
CA ALA A 201 -5.85 -16.26 18.28
C ALA A 201 -6.09 -16.64 16.81
N ARG A 202 -7.31 -16.41 16.37
CA ARG A 202 -7.72 -16.61 14.98
C ARG A 202 -8.74 -15.54 14.57
N VAL A 203 -8.74 -15.20 13.28
CA VAL A 203 -9.70 -14.27 12.69
C VAL A 203 -10.33 -14.88 11.45
N ARG A 204 -11.60 -14.55 11.20
CA ARG A 204 -12.30 -14.92 9.99
C ARG A 204 -12.28 -13.77 9.01
N ILE A 205 -11.87 -14.03 7.79
CA ILE A 205 -11.91 -13.06 6.68
C ILE A 205 -13.11 -13.42 5.81
N PRO A 206 -14.20 -12.65 5.86
CA PRO A 206 -15.41 -12.95 5.14
C PRO A 206 -15.21 -12.83 3.62
N ALA A 207 -16.01 -13.55 2.84
CA ALA A 207 -15.98 -13.54 1.37
C ALA A 207 -16.60 -12.29 0.73
N ARG A 208 -16.84 -11.23 1.50
CA ARG A 208 -17.55 -10.02 1.05
C ARG A 208 -16.82 -9.24 -0.05
N ALA A 209 -15.51 -9.04 0.10
CA ALA A 209 -14.72 -8.41 -0.94
C ALA A 209 -14.38 -9.43 -2.02
N GLU A 210 -14.53 -9.05 -3.28
CA GLU A 210 -14.34 -9.92 -4.45
C GLU A 210 -12.91 -10.47 -4.50
N GLU A 211 -11.91 -9.61 -4.38
CA GLU A 211 -10.50 -9.97 -4.28
C GLU A 211 -9.97 -9.61 -2.90
N ARG A 212 -9.18 -10.51 -2.32
CA ARG A 212 -8.63 -10.35 -0.97
C ARG A 212 -7.22 -10.90 -0.90
N ALA A 213 -6.40 -10.24 -0.10
CA ALA A 213 -5.06 -10.70 0.21
C ALA A 213 -4.65 -10.30 1.63
N ILE A 214 -3.67 -10.99 2.19
CA ILE A 214 -2.94 -10.53 3.36
C ILE A 214 -1.47 -10.35 3.04
N TYR A 215 -0.85 -9.33 3.63
CA TYR A 215 0.59 -9.14 3.66
C TYR A 215 1.09 -9.31 5.09
N LEU A 216 1.94 -10.31 5.32
CA LEU A 216 2.46 -10.58 6.66
C LEU A 216 3.59 -9.63 7.02
N LEU A 217 3.37 -8.82 8.04
CA LEU A 217 4.33 -7.85 8.58
C LEU A 217 5.27 -8.51 9.59
N SER A 218 4.74 -9.41 10.44
CA SER A 218 5.54 -10.16 11.42
C SER A 218 4.82 -11.43 11.86
N GLY A 219 5.57 -12.35 12.45
CA GLY A 219 5.05 -13.63 12.94
C GLY A 219 4.79 -14.63 11.82
N GLU A 220 3.98 -15.62 12.13
CA GLU A 220 3.56 -16.69 11.25
C GLU A 220 2.06 -16.92 11.39
N VAL A 221 1.40 -17.27 10.30
CA VAL A 221 -0.02 -17.63 10.29
C VAL A 221 -0.21 -19.03 9.71
N ASP A 222 -1.21 -19.74 10.23
CA ASP A 222 -1.74 -20.97 9.66
C ASP A 222 -3.03 -20.64 8.90
N ILE A 223 -3.12 -21.15 7.68
CA ILE A 223 -4.32 -21.08 6.83
C ILE A 223 -4.55 -22.47 6.27
N ALA A 224 -5.63 -23.11 6.68
CA ALA A 224 -6.03 -24.48 6.25
C ALA A 224 -4.93 -25.54 6.49
N GLY A 225 -4.08 -25.37 7.51
CA GLY A 225 -3.00 -26.30 7.87
C GLY A 225 -1.64 -25.99 7.25
N ASP A 226 -1.55 -24.99 6.37
CA ASP A 226 -0.28 -24.49 5.83
C ASP A 226 0.20 -23.25 6.57
N VAL A 227 1.49 -23.19 6.88
CA VAL A 227 2.11 -22.10 7.64
C VAL A 227 2.83 -21.15 6.71
N PHE A 228 2.52 -19.85 6.87
CA PHE A 228 3.10 -18.75 6.11
C PHE A 228 3.82 -17.79 7.05
N ALA A 229 4.95 -17.24 6.59
CA ALA A 229 5.82 -16.40 7.40
C ALA A 229 5.80 -14.93 6.96
N ARG A 230 6.42 -14.08 7.76
CA ARG A 230 6.57 -12.65 7.46
C ARG A 230 7.14 -12.40 6.06
N ASP A 231 6.84 -11.23 5.51
CA ASP A 231 7.28 -10.78 4.19
C ASP A 231 6.75 -11.67 3.06
N GLN A 232 5.54 -12.15 3.21
CA GLN A 232 4.79 -12.86 2.17
C GLN A 232 3.46 -12.14 1.91
N LEU A 233 3.11 -12.01 0.64
CA LEU A 233 1.79 -11.59 0.18
C LEU A 233 1.02 -12.82 -0.28
N LEU A 234 -0.09 -13.11 0.39
CA LEU A 234 -0.98 -14.22 0.11
C LEU A 234 -2.27 -13.69 -0.52
N VAL A 235 -2.47 -13.99 -1.80
CA VAL A 235 -3.72 -13.66 -2.51
C VAL A 235 -4.67 -14.84 -2.38
N PHE A 236 -5.86 -14.59 -1.85
CA PHE A 236 -6.87 -15.61 -1.62
C PHE A 236 -7.66 -15.91 -2.89
N ARG A 237 -8.13 -17.15 -2.99
CA ARG A 237 -9.16 -17.49 -3.99
C ARG A 237 -10.45 -16.73 -3.68
N PRO A 238 -11.17 -16.25 -4.70
CA PRO A 238 -12.48 -15.64 -4.51
C PRO A 238 -13.50 -16.63 -3.94
N GLY A 239 -14.46 -16.13 -3.18
CA GLY A 239 -15.71 -16.83 -2.86
C GLY A 239 -15.77 -17.49 -1.49
N ASP A 240 -14.65 -17.94 -0.89
CA ASP A 240 -14.67 -18.65 0.39
C ASP A 240 -14.31 -17.75 1.58
N GLU A 241 -14.89 -18.05 2.75
CA GLU A 241 -14.44 -17.49 4.02
C GLU A 241 -13.08 -18.11 4.38
N ILE A 242 -12.13 -17.28 4.76
CA ILE A 242 -10.79 -17.72 5.14
C ILE A 242 -10.61 -17.56 6.65
N VAL A 243 -10.13 -18.60 7.31
CA VAL A 243 -9.71 -18.54 8.70
C VAL A 243 -8.19 -18.42 8.76
N VAL A 244 -7.71 -17.35 9.36
CA VAL A 244 -6.29 -17.11 9.63
C VAL A 244 -6.05 -17.27 11.11
N SER A 245 -5.12 -18.12 11.51
CA SER A 245 -4.76 -18.34 12.90
C SER A 245 -3.25 -18.19 13.13
N SER A 246 -2.84 -17.97 14.37
CA SER A 246 -1.43 -17.92 14.72
C SER A 246 -1.18 -18.53 16.09
N GLU A 247 -0.26 -19.50 16.18
CA GLU A 247 0.10 -20.10 17.48
C GLU A 247 0.93 -19.17 18.36
N ARG A 248 1.75 -18.30 17.76
CA ARG A 248 2.73 -17.46 18.46
C ARG A 248 2.42 -15.97 18.41
N GLY A 249 1.40 -15.59 17.66
CA GLY A 249 1.07 -14.22 17.31
C GLY A 249 1.61 -13.82 15.96
N ALA A 250 0.84 -12.97 15.27
CA ALA A 250 1.17 -12.45 13.94
C ALA A 250 0.60 -11.06 13.75
N HIS A 251 1.17 -10.32 12.81
CA HIS A 251 0.68 -9.01 12.37
C HIS A 251 0.64 -8.97 10.85
N PHE A 252 -0.48 -8.57 10.28
CA PHE A 252 -0.64 -8.50 8.83
C PHE A 252 -1.63 -7.42 8.42
N MET A 253 -1.49 -6.97 7.18
CA MET A 253 -2.50 -6.16 6.52
C MET A 253 -3.43 -7.04 5.71
N LEU A 254 -4.71 -6.92 5.94
CA LEU A 254 -5.76 -7.45 5.08
C LEU A 254 -6.16 -6.37 4.09
N PHE A 255 -6.16 -6.69 2.81
CA PHE A 255 -6.55 -5.74 1.78
C PHE A 255 -7.21 -6.39 0.57
N GLY A 256 -7.93 -5.58 -0.21
CA GLY A 256 -8.64 -6.03 -1.39
C GLY A 256 -9.80 -5.11 -1.75
N GLY A 257 -10.83 -5.67 -2.36
CA GLY A 257 -12.01 -4.92 -2.78
C GLY A 257 -12.62 -5.46 -4.07
N ALA A 258 -13.39 -4.60 -4.75
CA ALA A 258 -13.95 -4.92 -6.06
C ALA A 258 -12.84 -5.01 -7.12
N ALA A 259 -12.91 -6.02 -7.97
CA ALA A 259 -12.04 -6.10 -9.13
C ALA A 259 -12.33 -4.95 -10.10
N LEU A 260 -11.28 -4.36 -10.67
CA LEU A 260 -11.44 -3.35 -11.72
C LEU A 260 -11.90 -4.03 -13.02
N GLY A 261 -13.01 -3.58 -13.57
CA GLY A 261 -13.62 -4.17 -14.76
C GLY A 261 -12.81 -4.03 -16.05
N SER A 262 -11.67 -3.32 -16.04
CA SER A 262 -10.82 -3.09 -17.18
C SER A 262 -9.36 -3.04 -16.80
N ARG A 263 -8.51 -3.27 -17.82
CA ARG A 263 -7.05 -3.28 -17.64
C ARG A 263 -6.54 -1.89 -17.25
N ARG A 264 -5.55 -1.86 -16.32
CA ARG A 264 -4.73 -0.68 -16.03
C ARG A 264 -3.32 -0.87 -16.55
N TYR A 265 -2.81 0.17 -17.21
CA TYR A 265 -1.41 0.28 -17.59
C TYR A 265 -0.68 1.03 -16.47
N ILE A 266 0.53 0.62 -16.18
CA ILE A 266 1.44 1.28 -15.24
C ILE A 266 2.71 1.60 -16.01
N TRP A 267 3.14 2.82 -15.92
CA TRP A 267 4.46 3.23 -16.31
C TRP A 267 4.98 4.26 -15.29
N TRP A 268 6.06 3.93 -14.60
CA TRP A 268 6.61 4.71 -13.50
C TRP A 268 5.52 5.01 -12.44
N ASN A 269 5.17 6.29 -12.23
CA ASN A 269 4.13 6.74 -11.29
C ASN A 269 2.77 7.03 -11.96
N PHE A 270 2.62 6.66 -13.22
CA PHE A 270 1.41 6.89 -14.00
C PHE A 270 0.62 5.60 -14.16
N VAL A 271 -0.67 5.69 -13.85
CA VAL A 271 -1.65 4.62 -14.04
C VAL A 271 -2.77 5.15 -14.91
N SER A 272 -3.22 4.39 -15.88
CA SER A 272 -4.39 4.72 -16.68
C SER A 272 -4.94 3.49 -17.39
N SER A 273 -6.22 3.53 -17.75
CA SER A 273 -6.87 2.59 -18.68
C SER A 273 -6.40 2.81 -20.13
N SER A 274 -5.84 4.00 -20.46
CA SER A 274 -5.33 4.39 -21.77
C SER A 274 -3.80 4.52 -21.77
N LYS A 275 -3.15 3.90 -22.76
CA LYS A 275 -1.72 4.08 -23.00
C LYS A 275 -1.41 5.50 -23.50
N GLU A 276 -2.30 6.05 -24.29
CA GLU A 276 -2.19 7.39 -24.86
C GLU A 276 -2.18 8.44 -23.74
N ARG A 277 -3.00 8.24 -22.70
CA ARG A 277 -2.99 9.12 -21.52
C ARG A 277 -1.67 9.06 -20.75
N ILE A 278 -1.06 7.89 -20.66
CA ILE A 278 0.29 7.75 -20.04
C ILE A 278 1.32 8.52 -20.88
N GLU A 279 1.32 8.37 -22.20
CA GLU A 279 2.26 9.10 -23.07
C GLU A 279 2.04 10.62 -22.99
N GLN A 280 0.80 11.06 -22.89
CA GLN A 280 0.46 12.46 -22.64
C GLN A 280 1.05 12.93 -21.30
N ALA A 281 0.88 12.20 -20.20
CA ALA A 281 1.41 12.55 -18.90
C ALA A 281 2.96 12.61 -18.88
N LYS A 282 3.62 11.71 -19.60
CA LYS A 282 5.08 11.76 -19.78
C LYS A 282 5.51 13.09 -20.44
N GLU A 283 4.80 13.48 -21.50
CA GLU A 283 5.08 14.74 -22.20
C GLU A 283 4.74 15.96 -21.34
N GLU A 284 3.65 15.90 -20.58
CA GLU A 284 3.27 16.94 -19.62
C GLU A 284 4.31 17.14 -18.53
N TRP A 285 4.86 16.05 -17.97
CA TRP A 285 5.94 16.13 -16.98
C TRP A 285 7.24 16.65 -17.60
N ARG A 286 7.64 16.13 -18.76
CA ARG A 286 8.85 16.56 -19.46
C ARG A 286 8.86 18.06 -19.79
N THR A 287 7.69 18.62 -20.10
CA THR A 287 7.52 20.02 -20.51
C THR A 287 7.05 20.94 -19.38
N GLY A 288 7.05 20.47 -18.12
CA GLY A 288 6.70 21.29 -16.96
C GLY A 288 5.24 21.74 -16.92
N ARG A 289 4.30 20.92 -17.40
CA ARG A 289 2.87 21.26 -17.42
C ARG A 289 2.11 20.72 -16.22
N PHE A 290 2.74 19.97 -15.33
CA PHE A 290 2.19 19.68 -14.02
C PHE A 290 2.40 20.88 -13.09
N ASP A 291 1.49 21.04 -12.13
CA ASP A 291 1.62 22.07 -11.11
C ASP A 291 2.83 21.78 -10.21
N ILE A 292 3.42 22.84 -9.63
CA ILE A 292 4.56 22.74 -8.72
C ILE A 292 4.08 22.47 -7.28
N VAL A 293 4.98 21.98 -6.44
CA VAL A 293 4.75 21.77 -5.00
C VAL A 293 5.20 23.01 -4.24
N PRO A 294 4.28 23.83 -3.68
CA PRO A 294 4.67 25.00 -2.91
C PRO A 294 5.58 24.65 -1.72
N GLY A 295 6.69 25.37 -1.59
CA GLY A 295 7.69 25.12 -0.55
C GLY A 295 8.64 23.96 -0.82
N ASP A 296 8.60 23.36 -2.05
CA ASP A 296 9.52 22.33 -2.51
C ASP A 296 9.71 22.40 -4.04
N GLU A 297 10.10 23.58 -4.54
CA GLU A 297 10.18 23.90 -5.98
C GLU A 297 11.56 23.68 -6.60
N GLU A 298 12.62 23.48 -5.78
CA GLU A 298 14.00 23.48 -6.27
C GLU A 298 14.40 22.16 -6.91
N GLU A 299 13.77 21.07 -6.51
CA GLU A 299 14.10 19.71 -6.93
C GLU A 299 12.89 18.99 -7.51
N PHE A 300 13.14 17.99 -8.33
CA PHE A 300 12.11 17.04 -8.79
C PHE A 300 12.74 15.72 -9.24
N ILE A 301 11.93 14.69 -9.37
CA ILE A 301 12.37 13.40 -9.93
C ILE A 301 12.10 13.44 -11.44
N PRO A 302 13.14 13.39 -12.29
CA PRO A 302 12.95 13.32 -13.73
C PRO A 302 12.30 12.01 -14.15
N LEU A 303 11.75 11.96 -15.38
CA LEU A 303 11.30 10.71 -15.97
C LEU A 303 12.47 9.70 -16.00
N PRO A 304 12.21 8.42 -15.70
CA PRO A 304 13.24 7.39 -15.83
C PRO A 304 13.71 7.31 -17.29
N GLU A 305 15.03 7.19 -17.45
CA GLU A 305 15.62 6.86 -18.76
C GLU A 305 15.23 5.44 -19.14
N ASN A 306 14.81 5.21 -20.39
CA ASN A 306 14.38 3.90 -20.92
C ASN A 306 15.54 2.90 -21.01
#